data_cdf798b0d0ac519542883b2386ccae29
#
_entry.id   cdf798b0d0ac519542883b2386ccae29
#
_cell.length_a   1.000
_cell.length_b   1.000
_cell.length_c   1.000
_cell.angle_alpha   90.00
_cell.angle_beta   90.00
_cell.angle_gamma   90.00
#
_symmetry.space_group_name_H-M   'P 1'
#
loop_
_entity.id
_entity.type
_entity.pdbx_description
1 polymer ?
#
loop_
_entity_poly.entity_id
_entity_poly.type
_entity_poly.pdbx_seq_one_letter_code
_entity_poly.pdbx_strand_id
1 'polypeptide(L)'
;MHKGNNMPADRISWNDCQSFISKLNKLTGKSFRLPTEAEWEYAAKGGNKSKGYIYSGSNNLDDVGWYIVNSGDKIGEDNHFDAIFKPENNYQTHEVKKKKPNELGIYDMSGNVSEWCEDGYSDYQSDTQYDPKGISSKDTKVEKGGSYSSKSRHCKNTFRVGFESKHNLCGFRLVMDE
;
A
#
# COMPACT_ATOMS: atom_id res chain seq x y z
N MET A 1 7.20 2.81 -16.13
CA MET A 1 6.42 3.86 -15.43
C MET A 1 5.21 4.17 -16.29
N HIS A 2 4.04 3.73 -15.86
CA HIS A 2 2.78 4.06 -16.53
C HIS A 2 2.48 5.55 -16.25
N LYS A 3 2.45 6.37 -17.31
CA LYS A 3 2.21 7.82 -17.19
C LYS A 3 0.76 8.11 -17.51
N GLY A 4 0.01 8.58 -16.52
CA GLY A 4 -1.35 9.09 -16.69
C GLY A 4 -1.72 9.90 -15.46
N ASN A 5 -2.56 10.91 -15.62
CA ASN A 5 -2.94 11.82 -14.52
C ASN A 5 -3.61 11.11 -13.33
N ASN A 6 -4.14 9.89 -13.56
CA ASN A 6 -4.85 9.10 -12.55
C ASN A 6 -4.12 7.78 -12.20
N MET A 7 -2.90 7.59 -12.66
CA MET A 7 -2.12 6.39 -12.29
C MET A 7 -1.45 6.61 -10.94
N PRO A 8 -1.32 5.55 -10.11
CA PRO A 8 -0.56 5.66 -8.87
C PRO A 8 0.91 5.95 -9.17
N ALA A 9 1.56 6.67 -8.29
CA ALA A 9 3.01 6.78 -8.30
C ALA A 9 3.60 5.43 -7.91
N ASP A 10 4.52 4.91 -8.70
CA ASP A 10 5.20 3.63 -8.50
C ASP A 10 6.73 3.77 -8.63
N ARG A 11 7.48 2.74 -8.30
CA ARG A 11 8.96 2.70 -8.40
C ARG A 11 9.64 3.78 -7.58
N ILE A 12 9.13 4.03 -6.39
CA ILE A 12 9.57 5.09 -5.51
C ILE A 12 10.22 4.48 -4.27
N SER A 13 11.45 4.89 -3.95
CA SER A 13 12.09 4.52 -2.70
C SER A 13 11.51 5.31 -1.52
N TRP A 14 11.67 4.79 -0.31
CA TRP A 14 11.27 5.52 0.90
C TRP A 14 11.95 6.89 0.99
N ASN A 15 13.21 6.99 0.59
CA ASN A 15 13.94 8.28 0.55
C ASN A 15 13.39 9.25 -0.49
N ASP A 16 12.90 8.74 -1.65
CA ASP A 16 12.21 9.59 -2.64
C ASP A 16 10.90 10.14 -2.06
N CYS A 17 10.16 9.34 -1.28
CA CYS A 17 8.96 9.80 -0.58
C CYS A 17 9.30 10.95 0.39
N GLN A 18 10.32 10.80 1.23
CA GLN A 18 10.74 11.85 2.17
C GLN A 18 11.16 13.12 1.45
N SER A 19 11.87 12.98 0.34
CA SER A 19 12.29 14.11 -0.49
C SER A 19 11.09 14.84 -1.12
N PHE A 20 10.10 14.10 -1.59
CA PHE A 20 8.84 14.65 -2.10
C PHE A 20 8.06 15.39 -1.00
N ILE A 21 7.89 14.74 0.17
CA ILE A 21 7.17 15.29 1.33
C ILE A 21 7.81 16.60 1.80
N SER A 22 9.14 16.63 1.92
CA SER A 22 9.86 17.84 2.31
C SER A 22 9.58 19.02 1.36
N LYS A 23 9.58 18.78 0.04
CA LYS A 23 9.24 19.79 -0.95
C LYS A 23 7.78 20.23 -0.87
N LEU A 24 6.86 19.27 -0.69
CA LEU A 24 5.43 19.54 -0.59
C LEU A 24 5.13 20.42 0.63
N ASN A 25 5.70 20.08 1.79
CA ASN A 25 5.55 20.84 3.03
C ASN A 25 6.06 22.28 2.87
N LYS A 26 7.22 22.43 2.24
CA LYS A 26 7.79 23.77 1.95
C LYS A 26 6.91 24.60 1.01
N LEU A 27 6.29 23.97 0.01
CA LEU A 27 5.43 24.64 -0.97
C LEU A 27 4.08 25.04 -0.38
N THR A 28 3.52 24.22 0.50
CA THR A 28 2.15 24.38 0.98
C THR A 28 2.05 25.03 2.36
N GLY A 29 3.14 25.04 3.14
CA GLY A 29 3.14 25.44 4.54
C GLY A 29 2.42 24.44 5.46
N LYS A 30 2.10 23.22 4.96
CA LYS A 30 1.41 22.15 5.69
C LYS A 30 2.39 21.09 6.16
N SER A 31 1.94 20.24 7.09
CA SER A 31 2.69 19.11 7.65
C SER A 31 2.18 17.77 7.07
N PHE A 32 2.69 17.39 5.92
CA PHE A 32 2.46 16.05 5.37
C PHE A 32 3.58 15.10 5.81
N ARG A 33 3.24 13.83 5.95
CA ARG A 33 4.18 12.73 6.24
C ARG A 33 3.64 11.40 5.70
N LEU A 34 4.46 10.36 5.73
CA LEU A 34 3.96 8.99 5.57
C LEU A 34 3.09 8.61 6.78
N PRO A 35 2.10 7.74 6.60
CA PRO A 35 1.40 7.15 7.73
C PRO A 35 2.35 6.25 8.53
N THR A 36 2.17 6.15 9.84
CA THR A 36 2.72 5.01 10.57
C THR A 36 2.02 3.73 10.13
N GLU A 37 2.64 2.57 10.37
CA GLU A 37 2.02 1.28 10.08
C GLU A 37 0.66 1.13 10.77
N ALA A 38 0.56 1.58 12.02
CA ALA A 38 -0.68 1.53 12.79
C ALA A 38 -1.77 2.43 12.19
N GLU A 39 -1.44 3.66 11.79
CA GLU A 39 -2.37 4.56 11.12
C GLU A 39 -2.84 4.00 9.78
N TRP A 40 -1.91 3.44 9.00
CA TRP A 40 -2.24 2.82 7.73
C TRP A 40 -3.23 1.66 7.91
N GLU A 41 -2.93 0.74 8.85
CA GLU A 41 -3.78 -0.41 9.13
C GLU A 41 -5.14 -0.02 9.73
N TYR A 42 -5.17 0.96 10.63
CA TYR A 42 -6.42 1.52 11.16
C TYR A 42 -7.30 2.08 10.04
N ALA A 43 -6.72 2.87 9.15
CA ALA A 43 -7.42 3.43 8.00
C ALA A 43 -7.91 2.34 7.03
N ALA A 44 -7.08 1.33 6.74
CA ALA A 44 -7.43 0.21 5.87
C ALA A 44 -8.58 -0.63 6.42
N LYS A 45 -8.63 -0.82 7.73
CA LYS A 45 -9.72 -1.53 8.43
C LYS A 45 -11.03 -0.74 8.52
N GLY A 46 -11.08 0.50 8.06
CA GLY A 46 -12.27 1.35 8.11
C GLY A 46 -12.38 2.21 9.37
N GLY A 47 -11.31 2.30 10.17
CA GLY A 47 -11.26 3.13 11.36
C GLY A 47 -12.37 2.80 12.36
N ASN A 48 -13.00 3.83 12.90
CA ASN A 48 -14.15 3.71 13.81
C ASN A 48 -15.45 3.24 13.15
N LYS A 49 -15.46 3.09 11.79
CA LYS A 49 -16.58 2.55 11.01
C LYS A 49 -16.33 1.12 10.55
N SER A 50 -15.26 0.49 11.04
CA SER A 50 -14.83 -0.85 10.62
C SER A 50 -15.96 -1.88 10.74
N LYS A 51 -16.09 -2.71 9.70
CA LYS A 51 -16.99 -3.86 9.65
C LYS A 51 -16.26 -5.19 9.79
N GLY A 52 -14.96 -5.16 10.13
CA GLY A 52 -14.14 -6.35 10.32
C GLY A 52 -13.76 -7.08 9.03
N TYR A 53 -13.75 -6.38 7.90
CA TYR A 53 -13.37 -6.97 6.62
C TYR A 53 -11.87 -7.34 6.57
N ILE A 54 -11.58 -8.40 5.81
CA ILE A 54 -10.20 -8.90 5.62
C ILE A 54 -9.38 -7.94 4.74
N TYR A 55 -10.01 -7.37 3.71
CA TYR A 55 -9.46 -6.35 2.83
C TYR A 55 -10.10 -5.00 3.11
N SER A 56 -9.54 -3.94 2.59
CA SER A 56 -10.04 -2.59 2.84
C SER A 56 -11.40 -2.37 2.15
N GLY A 57 -12.47 -2.55 2.91
CA GLY A 57 -13.87 -2.33 2.49
C GLY A 57 -14.62 -3.58 2.03
N SER A 58 -14.01 -4.78 1.99
CA SER A 58 -14.72 -6.02 1.61
C SER A 58 -13.99 -7.28 2.09
N ASN A 59 -14.71 -8.41 2.16
CA ASN A 59 -14.12 -9.76 2.25
C ASN A 59 -13.82 -10.36 0.86
N ASN A 60 -14.29 -9.73 -0.21
CA ASN A 60 -13.96 -10.09 -1.59
C ASN A 60 -12.97 -9.08 -2.18
N LEU A 61 -11.74 -9.50 -2.44
CA LEU A 61 -10.69 -8.63 -2.96
C LEU A 61 -11.01 -8.05 -4.34
N ASP A 62 -11.75 -8.76 -5.17
CA ASP A 62 -12.16 -8.28 -6.50
C ASP A 62 -12.98 -6.98 -6.46
N ASP A 63 -13.68 -6.75 -5.36
CA ASP A 63 -14.48 -5.53 -5.18
C ASP A 63 -13.62 -4.28 -4.94
N VAL A 64 -12.47 -4.44 -4.26
CA VAL A 64 -11.73 -3.34 -3.63
C VAL A 64 -10.27 -3.22 -4.07
N GLY A 65 -9.73 -4.23 -4.80
CA GLY A 65 -8.31 -4.26 -5.12
C GLY A 65 -7.97 -4.79 -6.51
N TRP A 66 -6.81 -4.35 -7.01
CA TRP A 66 -6.14 -4.89 -8.18
C TRP A 66 -4.97 -5.76 -7.72
N TYR A 67 -4.99 -7.03 -8.08
CA TYR A 67 -3.99 -8.01 -7.66
C TYR A 67 -3.73 -9.02 -8.79
N ILE A 68 -2.89 -10.00 -8.59
CA ILE A 68 -2.42 -10.90 -9.64
C ILE A 68 -3.53 -11.57 -10.47
N VAL A 69 -4.72 -11.79 -9.89
CA VAL A 69 -5.81 -12.48 -10.58
C VAL A 69 -6.61 -11.57 -11.51
N ASN A 70 -6.63 -10.25 -11.24
CA ASN A 70 -7.49 -9.31 -11.97
C ASN A 70 -6.77 -8.08 -12.53
N SER A 71 -5.45 -7.97 -12.38
CA SER A 71 -4.67 -6.80 -12.83
C SER A 71 -4.12 -6.91 -14.25
N GLY A 72 -4.25 -8.06 -14.87
CA GLY A 72 -3.81 -8.36 -16.23
C GLY A 72 -4.64 -9.48 -16.83
N ASP A 73 -4.02 -10.28 -17.71
CA ASP A 73 -4.67 -11.48 -18.24
C ASP A 73 -4.93 -12.46 -17.10
N LYS A 74 -6.13 -13.02 -17.08
CA LYS A 74 -6.59 -13.87 -15.96
C LYS A 74 -5.75 -15.13 -15.82
N ILE A 75 -4.86 -15.15 -14.86
CA ILE A 75 -4.07 -16.31 -14.44
C ILE A 75 -4.41 -16.59 -12.98
N GLY A 76 -4.61 -17.87 -12.64
CA GLY A 76 -4.84 -18.27 -11.24
C GLY A 76 -3.64 -17.97 -10.34
N GLU A 77 -3.86 -17.79 -9.04
CA GLU A 77 -2.82 -17.51 -8.05
C GLU A 77 -1.68 -18.53 -8.01
N ASP A 78 -1.95 -19.78 -8.40
CA ASP A 78 -0.97 -20.87 -8.40
C ASP A 78 0.12 -20.71 -9.46
N ASN A 79 -0.16 -20.00 -10.55
CA ASN A 79 0.78 -19.72 -11.65
C ASN A 79 1.51 -18.39 -11.51
N HIS A 80 1.48 -17.81 -10.33
CA HIS A 80 2.00 -16.48 -9.99
C HIS A 80 3.46 -16.23 -10.44
N PHE A 81 4.35 -17.20 -10.26
CA PHE A 81 5.77 -16.97 -10.54
C PHE A 81 6.03 -16.83 -12.04
N ASP A 82 5.40 -17.68 -12.85
CA ASP A 82 5.53 -17.63 -14.31
C ASP A 82 4.82 -16.40 -14.90
N ALA A 83 3.73 -15.97 -14.27
CA ALA A 83 2.90 -14.88 -14.73
C ALA A 83 3.61 -13.51 -14.67
N ILE A 84 4.34 -13.24 -13.58
CA ILE A 84 5.02 -11.94 -13.36
C ILE A 84 6.13 -11.72 -14.39
N PHE A 85 6.79 -12.81 -14.85
CA PHE A 85 7.94 -12.73 -15.75
C PHE A 85 7.58 -12.82 -17.23
N LYS A 86 6.29 -12.96 -17.56
CA LYS A 86 5.81 -13.00 -18.96
C LYS A 86 5.20 -11.66 -19.35
N PRO A 87 5.92 -10.85 -20.16
CA PRO A 87 5.42 -9.53 -20.58
C PRO A 87 4.05 -9.57 -21.26
N GLU A 88 3.73 -10.69 -21.91
CA GLU A 88 2.47 -10.93 -22.61
C GLU A 88 1.24 -10.96 -21.68
N ASN A 89 1.42 -11.15 -20.39
CA ASN A 89 0.31 -11.25 -19.41
C ASN A 89 -0.26 -9.89 -18.96
N ASN A 90 0.27 -8.79 -19.47
CA ASN A 90 -0.26 -7.43 -19.26
C ASN A 90 -0.47 -6.99 -17.80
N TYR A 91 0.24 -7.61 -16.83
CA TYR A 91 0.15 -7.21 -15.44
C TYR A 91 0.68 -5.79 -15.23
N GLN A 92 -0.17 -4.93 -14.69
CA GLN A 92 0.18 -3.53 -14.51
C GLN A 92 -0.63 -2.87 -13.40
N THR A 93 -0.20 -1.69 -13.00
CA THR A 93 -0.99 -0.79 -12.18
C THR A 93 -2.19 -0.28 -12.94
N HIS A 94 -3.26 0.03 -12.23
CA HIS A 94 -4.50 0.58 -12.76
C HIS A 94 -4.73 2.00 -12.26
N GLU A 95 -5.57 2.75 -12.96
CA GLU A 95 -6.01 4.07 -12.49
C GLU A 95 -6.61 3.96 -11.08
N VAL A 96 -6.28 4.93 -10.24
CA VAL A 96 -6.80 5.00 -8.87
C VAL A 96 -8.32 5.18 -8.86
N LYS A 97 -8.97 4.74 -7.77
CA LYS A 97 -10.41 4.88 -7.53
C LYS A 97 -11.31 4.13 -8.54
N LYS A 98 -10.82 3.08 -9.16
CA LYS A 98 -11.62 2.22 -10.06
C LYS A 98 -12.30 1.05 -9.34
N LYS A 99 -11.91 0.77 -8.11
CA LYS A 99 -12.54 -0.20 -7.21
C LYS A 99 -13.37 0.52 -6.14
N LYS A 100 -14.10 -0.22 -5.31
CA LYS A 100 -14.90 0.36 -4.22
C LYS A 100 -14.00 0.91 -3.11
N PRO A 101 -14.38 2.02 -2.45
CA PRO A 101 -13.67 2.51 -1.27
C PRO A 101 -14.03 1.67 -0.03
N ASN A 102 -13.26 1.87 1.04
CA ASN A 102 -13.62 1.36 2.35
C ASN A 102 -14.64 2.26 3.06
N GLU A 103 -14.95 1.95 4.32
CA GLU A 103 -15.96 2.62 5.14
C GLU A 103 -15.64 4.09 5.45
N LEU A 104 -14.35 4.48 5.32
CA LEU A 104 -13.90 5.88 5.44
C LEU A 104 -13.87 6.62 4.09
N GLY A 105 -14.25 5.96 2.99
CA GLY A 105 -14.16 6.52 1.65
C GLY A 105 -12.75 6.50 1.06
N ILE A 106 -11.84 5.70 1.62
CA ILE A 106 -10.44 5.58 1.17
C ILE A 106 -10.36 4.44 0.14
N TYR A 107 -9.68 4.71 -0.97
CA TYR A 107 -9.52 3.81 -2.10
C TYR A 107 -8.14 3.17 -2.13
N ASP A 108 -8.04 2.04 -2.85
CA ASP A 108 -6.78 1.40 -3.27
C ASP A 108 -5.83 1.02 -2.12
N MET A 109 -6.37 0.71 -0.93
CA MET A 109 -5.59 0.22 0.21
C MET A 109 -5.37 -1.31 0.18
N SER A 110 -5.91 -2.00 -0.81
CA SER A 110 -5.69 -3.42 -1.07
C SER A 110 -5.32 -3.60 -2.53
N GLY A 111 -4.05 -3.94 -2.83
CA GLY A 111 -3.55 -4.11 -4.19
C GLY A 111 -3.18 -2.80 -4.89
N ASN A 112 -3.12 -2.81 -6.21
CA ASN A 112 -2.63 -1.79 -7.12
C ASN A 112 -1.13 -1.52 -6.94
N VAL A 113 -0.74 -0.71 -5.96
CA VAL A 113 0.66 -0.55 -5.53
C VAL A 113 0.75 -0.76 -4.02
N SER A 114 1.80 -1.42 -3.56
CA SER A 114 2.10 -1.44 -2.14
C SER A 114 2.63 -0.09 -1.68
N GLU A 115 2.49 0.23 -0.41
CA GLU A 115 2.69 1.56 0.11
C GLU A 115 3.66 1.59 1.28
N TRP A 116 4.61 2.52 1.22
CA TRP A 116 5.54 2.80 2.29
C TRP A 116 4.85 3.37 3.52
N CYS A 117 5.24 2.84 4.69
CA CYS A 117 4.97 3.45 5.98
C CYS A 117 6.23 4.15 6.53
N GLU A 118 6.05 5.00 7.53
CA GLU A 118 7.15 5.69 8.21
C GLU A 118 8.05 4.70 8.97
N ASP A 119 7.47 3.62 9.47
CA ASP A 119 8.06 2.67 10.41
C ASP A 119 9.20 1.86 9.80
N GLY A 120 10.23 1.62 10.62
CA GLY A 120 11.18 0.55 10.39
C GLY A 120 10.54 -0.80 10.65
N TYR A 121 10.87 -1.80 9.83
CA TYR A 121 10.38 -3.16 9.99
C TYR A 121 11.06 -3.86 11.16
N SER A 122 10.26 -4.38 12.09
CA SER A 122 10.69 -5.22 13.21
C SER A 122 9.57 -6.17 13.61
N ASP A 123 9.86 -7.15 14.44
CA ASP A 123 8.81 -7.98 15.05
C ASP A 123 7.91 -7.12 15.92
N TYR A 124 6.63 -7.50 16.01
CA TYR A 124 5.71 -6.85 16.93
C TYR A 124 6.13 -7.10 18.38
N GLN A 125 5.96 -6.09 19.19
CA GLN A 125 6.14 -6.23 20.63
C GLN A 125 4.91 -6.92 21.23
N SER A 126 5.12 -7.72 22.28
CA SER A 126 4.05 -8.46 22.97
C SER A 126 3.12 -7.58 23.79
N ASP A 127 3.60 -6.40 24.19
CA ASP A 127 2.86 -5.50 25.06
C ASP A 127 1.89 -4.61 24.29
N THR A 128 0.82 -4.16 24.97
CA THR A 128 -0.11 -3.18 24.41
C THR A 128 0.62 -1.88 24.12
N GLN A 129 0.52 -1.44 22.87
CA GLN A 129 1.10 -0.19 22.42
C GLN A 129 0.02 0.88 22.23
N TYR A 130 0.33 2.12 22.59
CA TYR A 130 -0.51 3.29 22.35
C TYR A 130 0.17 4.17 21.31
N ASP A 131 -0.54 4.47 20.22
CA ASP A 131 -0.04 5.27 19.08
C ASP A 131 1.38 4.84 18.61
N PRO A 132 1.58 3.54 18.31
CA PRO A 132 2.91 3.03 18.00
C PRO A 132 3.46 3.69 16.75
N LYS A 133 4.73 4.09 16.81
CA LYS A 133 5.48 4.68 15.68
C LYS A 133 6.54 3.74 15.11
N GLY A 134 6.52 2.47 15.52
CA GLY A 134 7.53 1.50 15.13
C GLY A 134 8.96 1.90 15.53
N ILE A 135 9.93 1.15 15.04
CA ILE A 135 11.34 1.47 15.28
C ILE A 135 11.87 2.41 14.21
N SER A 136 12.86 3.23 14.58
CA SER A 136 13.59 4.09 13.63
C SER A 136 14.67 3.31 12.89
N SER A 137 14.38 2.11 12.38
CA SER A 137 15.35 1.36 11.56
C SER A 137 15.67 2.17 10.31
N LYS A 138 16.96 2.25 9.98
CA LYS A 138 17.41 2.96 8.78
C LYS A 138 17.36 2.09 7.53
N ASP A 139 17.39 0.77 7.70
CA ASP A 139 17.72 -0.13 6.58
C ASP A 139 16.51 -0.81 5.97
N THR A 140 15.48 -1.14 6.77
CA THR A 140 14.29 -1.84 6.30
C THR A 140 13.03 -1.09 6.74
N LYS A 141 12.17 -0.74 5.81
CA LYS A 141 10.93 0.00 6.04
C LYS A 141 9.71 -0.89 5.82
N VAL A 142 8.62 -0.59 6.53
CA VAL A 142 7.36 -1.32 6.40
C VAL A 142 6.66 -0.94 5.11
N GLU A 143 6.18 -1.96 4.40
CA GLU A 143 5.27 -1.87 3.28
C GLU A 143 3.95 -2.56 3.57
N LYS A 144 2.85 -1.97 3.13
CA LYS A 144 1.48 -2.45 3.35
C LYS A 144 0.71 -2.53 2.02
N GLY A 145 -0.44 -3.22 2.06
CA GLY A 145 -1.46 -3.20 1.01
C GLY A 145 -1.29 -4.23 -0.11
N GLY A 146 -0.07 -4.69 -0.38
CA GLY A 146 0.21 -5.51 -1.56
C GLY A 146 0.05 -4.72 -2.87
N SER A 147 0.23 -5.37 -4.00
CA SER A 147 0.27 -4.70 -5.32
C SER A 147 -0.50 -5.47 -6.38
N TYR A 148 -0.54 -4.94 -7.60
CA TYR A 148 -1.13 -5.57 -8.78
C TYR A 148 -0.59 -6.97 -9.09
N SER A 149 0.62 -7.30 -8.66
CA SER A 149 1.24 -8.62 -8.85
C SER A 149 1.23 -9.49 -7.59
N SER A 150 0.61 -9.04 -6.52
CA SER A 150 0.55 -9.78 -5.26
C SER A 150 -0.54 -10.84 -5.25
N LYS A 151 -0.31 -11.94 -4.52
CA LYS A 151 -1.38 -12.88 -4.17
C LYS A 151 -2.37 -12.23 -3.21
N SER A 152 -3.61 -12.70 -3.19
CA SER A 152 -4.69 -12.18 -2.32
C SER A 152 -4.28 -12.07 -0.85
N ARG A 153 -3.57 -13.06 -0.32
CA ARG A 153 -3.10 -13.06 1.07
C ARG A 153 -2.19 -11.86 1.43
N HIS A 154 -1.48 -11.31 0.44
CA HIS A 154 -0.59 -10.16 0.62
C HIS A 154 -1.32 -8.81 0.56
N CYS A 155 -2.58 -8.81 0.10
CA CYS A 155 -3.43 -7.62 0.05
C CYS A 155 -4.32 -7.45 1.29
N LYS A 156 -4.20 -8.35 2.29
CA LYS A 156 -4.96 -8.24 3.55
C LYS A 156 -4.54 -7.01 4.34
N ASN A 157 -5.49 -6.40 5.07
CA ASN A 157 -5.24 -5.22 5.91
C ASN A 157 -4.08 -5.42 6.89
N THR A 158 -3.91 -6.66 7.42
CA THR A 158 -2.89 -7.00 8.42
C THR A 158 -1.56 -7.45 7.81
N PHE A 159 -1.50 -7.69 6.50
CA PHE A 159 -0.25 -8.11 5.87
C PHE A 159 0.77 -6.97 5.89
N ARG A 160 2.01 -7.33 6.18
CA ARG A 160 3.17 -6.43 6.22
C ARG A 160 4.40 -7.12 5.68
N VAL A 161 5.31 -6.35 5.13
CA VAL A 161 6.63 -6.82 4.69
C VAL A 161 7.65 -5.70 4.86
N GLY A 162 8.93 -6.05 5.03
CA GLY A 162 10.02 -5.09 5.10
C GLY A 162 10.87 -5.12 3.84
N PHE A 163 11.20 -3.94 3.28
CA PHE A 163 12.10 -3.79 2.15
C PHE A 163 13.09 -2.66 2.36
N GLU A 164 14.33 -2.88 1.91
CA GLU A 164 15.43 -1.91 1.99
C GLU A 164 15.51 -1.04 0.74
N SER A 165 15.17 -1.59 -0.42
CA SER A 165 15.41 -0.94 -1.70
C SER A 165 14.11 -0.62 -2.43
N LYS A 166 14.17 0.34 -3.32
CA LYS A 166 13.09 0.69 -4.22
C LYS A 166 12.84 -0.44 -5.22
N HIS A 167 11.57 -0.76 -5.44
CA HIS A 167 11.11 -1.73 -6.43
C HIS A 167 9.89 -1.22 -7.21
N ASN A 168 9.46 -1.96 -8.24
CA ASN A 168 8.45 -1.49 -9.20
C ASN A 168 7.00 -1.54 -8.69
N LEU A 169 6.78 -1.97 -7.47
CA LEU A 169 5.45 -2.24 -6.94
C LEU A 169 5.07 -1.28 -5.81
N CYS A 170 6.02 -0.42 -5.39
CA CYS A 170 5.86 0.44 -4.24
C CYS A 170 5.57 1.88 -4.62
N GLY A 171 4.58 2.42 -3.95
CA GLY A 171 4.21 3.83 -3.93
C GLY A 171 4.05 4.32 -2.50
N PHE A 172 3.20 5.31 -2.29
CA PHE A 172 2.92 5.85 -0.96
C PHE A 172 1.61 6.63 -0.94
N ARG A 173 1.09 6.82 0.26
CA ARG A 173 0.04 7.80 0.55
C ARG A 173 0.49 8.75 1.64
N LEU A 174 -0.22 9.85 1.79
CA LEU A 174 0.12 10.89 2.75
C LEU A 174 -0.92 10.98 3.87
N VAL A 175 -0.43 11.31 5.05
CA VAL A 175 -1.21 11.84 6.15
C VAL A 175 -0.84 13.31 6.31
N MET A 176 -1.79 14.13 6.70
CA MET A 176 -1.56 15.54 7.04
C MET A 176 -1.91 15.71 8.51
N ASP A 177 -0.95 16.22 9.28
CA ASP A 177 -1.19 16.63 10.67
C ASP A 177 -1.98 17.95 10.67
N GLU A 178 -2.87 18.09 11.66
CA GLU A 178 -3.68 19.32 11.87
C GLU A 178 -2.85 20.51 12.37
#